data_2111aa32ee159fca4f2d8e83f48b6a43
#
_entry.id   2111aa32ee159fca4f2d8e83f48b6a43
#
_cell.length_a   1.000
_cell.length_b   1.000
_cell.length_c   1.000
_cell.angle_alpha   90.00
_cell.angle_beta   90.00
_cell.angle_gamma   90.00
#
_symmetry.space_group_name_H-M   'P 1'
#
loop_
_entity.id
_entity.type
_entity.pdbx_description
1 polymer ?
#
loop_
_entity_poly.entity_id
_entity_poly.type
_entity_poly.pdbx_seq_one_letter_code
_entity_poly.pdbx_strand_id
1 'polypeptide(L)'
;MGQPKFDGVIFLPGLLCDAKLFAPQVAALEQSYDIEIPNLGAYDTFEAMARGVLDATRFERIALAGLSMGGALAMNMARWHPQRIERLAILDSNPRADDDARRQNRRRQLADARQFGVGQLTRDELSKVYLAPHNQTPEMIDIAIQMAEGHGVEVYARQLNALMTRGDSIDHLGDYTGPTLVLCGALDALCLPEWHEEMAGLMPNATLSLIANAGHLATIEEPEAVNAALLEWLRR
;
A
#
# COMPACT_ATOMS: atom_id res chain seq x y z
N MET A 1 27.88 13.22 -0.14
CA MET A 1 26.76 12.43 0.41
C MET A 1 27.16 10.96 0.30
N GLY A 2 27.09 10.17 1.40
CA GLY A 2 27.35 8.72 1.32
C GLY A 2 26.32 8.06 0.39
N GLN A 3 26.71 6.94 -0.24
CA GLN A 3 25.77 6.15 -1.03
C GLN A 3 24.59 5.70 -0.14
N PRO A 4 23.36 5.66 -0.68
CA PRO A 4 22.23 5.13 0.06
C PRO A 4 22.53 3.70 0.53
N LYS A 5 22.06 3.34 1.73
CA LYS A 5 22.29 2.00 2.31
C LYS A 5 21.42 0.91 1.64
N PHE A 6 20.70 1.22 0.59
CA PHE A 6 19.82 0.33 -0.17
C PHE A 6 20.07 0.47 -1.67
N ASP A 7 19.70 -0.53 -2.45
CA ASP A 7 19.97 -0.63 -3.88
C ASP A 7 18.88 0.02 -4.73
N GLY A 8 17.64 0.05 -4.22
CA GLY A 8 16.50 0.67 -4.90
C GLY A 8 15.25 0.69 -4.03
N VAL A 9 14.22 1.31 -4.58
CA VAL A 9 12.90 1.47 -3.97
C VAL A 9 11.91 0.51 -4.60
N ILE A 10 11.18 -0.25 -3.80
CA ILE A 10 10.04 -1.04 -4.28
C ILE A 10 8.75 -0.42 -3.73
N PHE A 11 7.83 -0.09 -4.65
CA PHE A 11 6.47 0.31 -4.30
C PHE A 11 5.50 -0.85 -4.47
N LEU A 12 4.80 -1.23 -3.41
CA LEU A 12 3.79 -2.29 -3.42
C LEU A 12 2.39 -1.68 -3.52
N PRO A 13 1.66 -1.94 -4.62
CA PRO A 13 0.33 -1.37 -4.83
C PRO A 13 -0.73 -1.94 -3.87
N GLY A 14 -1.81 -1.16 -3.71
CA GLY A 14 -3.01 -1.56 -3.00
C GLY A 14 -3.87 -2.57 -3.77
N LEU A 15 -4.98 -2.96 -3.15
CA LEU A 15 -6.01 -3.82 -3.74
C LEU A 15 -6.55 -3.19 -5.03
N LEU A 16 -6.54 -3.95 -6.13
CA LEU A 16 -6.96 -3.50 -7.48
C LEU A 16 -6.18 -2.27 -8.01
N CYS A 17 -5.00 -1.99 -7.45
CA CYS A 17 -4.14 -0.90 -7.91
C CYS A 17 -2.93 -1.41 -8.69
N ASP A 18 -2.46 -0.62 -9.63
CA ASP A 18 -1.28 -0.87 -10.45
C ASP A 18 -0.24 0.27 -10.30
N ALA A 19 0.72 0.34 -11.22
CA ALA A 19 1.77 1.36 -11.21
C ALA A 19 1.25 2.81 -11.30
N LYS A 20 0.03 3.04 -11.80
CA LYS A 20 -0.59 4.37 -11.85
C LYS A 20 -0.76 4.98 -10.46
N LEU A 21 -0.96 4.13 -9.43
CA LEU A 21 -1.05 4.56 -8.04
C LEU A 21 0.18 5.35 -7.57
N PHE A 22 1.35 4.99 -8.08
CA PHE A 22 2.63 5.60 -7.72
C PHE A 22 3.26 6.44 -8.83
N ALA A 23 2.53 6.74 -9.91
CA ALA A 23 3.06 7.51 -11.03
C ALA A 23 3.66 8.87 -10.61
N PRO A 24 3.03 9.67 -9.70
CA PRO A 24 3.63 10.92 -9.23
C PRO A 24 4.91 10.70 -8.40
N GLN A 25 5.00 9.61 -7.65
CA GLN A 25 6.17 9.26 -6.84
C GLN A 25 7.33 8.81 -7.72
N VAL A 26 7.05 8.01 -8.75
CA VAL A 26 8.05 7.61 -9.75
C VAL A 26 8.63 8.86 -10.41
N ALA A 27 7.79 9.76 -10.93
CA ALA A 27 8.23 10.99 -11.59
C ALA A 27 9.12 11.88 -10.70
N ALA A 28 8.85 11.90 -9.39
CA ALA A 28 9.62 12.69 -8.43
C ALA A 28 10.96 12.06 -8.02
N LEU A 29 11.06 10.71 -8.09
CA LEU A 29 12.17 9.97 -7.48
C LEU A 29 13.08 9.28 -8.48
N GLU A 30 12.64 8.97 -9.71
CA GLU A 30 13.35 8.13 -10.70
C GLU A 30 14.72 8.69 -11.15
N GLN A 31 14.94 10.00 -11.04
CA GLN A 31 16.25 10.59 -11.32
C GLN A 31 17.30 10.31 -10.23
N SER A 32 16.86 9.93 -9.03
CA SER A 32 17.73 9.76 -7.86
C SER A 32 17.78 8.33 -7.36
N TYR A 33 16.79 7.52 -7.69
CA TYR A 33 16.63 6.16 -7.18
C TYR A 33 16.15 5.20 -8.28
N ASP A 34 16.68 3.98 -8.28
CA ASP A 34 16.10 2.89 -9.05
C ASP A 34 14.79 2.44 -8.41
N ILE A 35 13.73 2.32 -9.21
CA ILE A 35 12.37 2.04 -8.72
C ILE A 35 11.80 0.81 -9.42
N GLU A 36 11.17 -0.07 -8.63
CA GLU A 36 10.38 -1.20 -9.11
C GLU A 36 8.97 -1.17 -8.53
N ILE A 37 7.97 -1.51 -9.36
CA ILE A 37 6.57 -1.67 -8.94
C ILE A 37 6.10 -3.05 -9.43
N PRO A 38 6.17 -4.08 -8.57
CA PRO A 38 5.81 -5.43 -8.95
C PRO A 38 4.30 -5.60 -9.15
N ASN A 39 3.91 -6.45 -10.10
CA ASN A 39 2.53 -6.89 -10.25
C ASN A 39 2.21 -7.98 -9.24
N LEU A 40 1.34 -7.70 -8.28
CA LEU A 40 0.93 -8.62 -7.23
C LEU A 40 -0.26 -9.52 -7.63
N GLY A 41 -0.81 -9.36 -8.82
CA GLY A 41 -2.04 -10.01 -9.27
C GLY A 41 -1.94 -11.52 -9.51
N ALA A 42 -0.74 -12.09 -9.60
CA ALA A 42 -0.54 -13.52 -9.83
C ALA A 42 -0.73 -14.38 -8.56
N TYR A 43 -0.71 -13.77 -7.38
CA TYR A 43 -0.61 -14.48 -6.09
C TYR A 43 -1.88 -14.30 -5.26
N ASP A 44 -2.17 -15.27 -4.40
CA ASP A 44 -3.37 -15.31 -3.56
C ASP A 44 -3.08 -15.41 -2.04
N THR A 45 -1.79 -15.34 -1.66
CA THR A 45 -1.36 -15.21 -0.26
C THR A 45 -0.23 -14.20 -0.14
N PHE A 46 -0.05 -13.60 1.05
CA PHE A 46 1.03 -12.64 1.30
C PHE A 46 2.41 -13.31 1.21
N GLU A 47 2.55 -14.56 1.63
CA GLU A 47 3.79 -15.33 1.51
C GLU A 47 4.17 -15.54 0.05
N ALA A 48 3.20 -15.86 -0.82
CA ALA A 48 3.45 -16.03 -2.25
C ALA A 48 3.77 -14.69 -2.92
N MET A 49 3.07 -13.59 -2.54
CA MET A 49 3.39 -12.24 -3.00
C MET A 49 4.81 -11.84 -2.61
N ALA A 50 5.17 -11.98 -1.32
CA ALA A 50 6.49 -11.64 -0.81
C ALA A 50 7.60 -12.38 -1.55
N ARG A 51 7.44 -13.71 -1.73
CA ARG A 51 8.39 -14.54 -2.47
C ARG A 51 8.49 -14.06 -3.91
N GLY A 52 7.38 -13.86 -4.60
CA GLY A 52 7.38 -13.39 -5.98
C GLY A 52 8.05 -12.04 -6.18
N VAL A 53 7.88 -11.10 -5.23
CA VAL A 53 8.58 -9.81 -5.24
C VAL A 53 10.09 -10.00 -5.06
N LEU A 54 10.51 -10.81 -4.07
CA LEU A 54 11.92 -11.01 -3.74
C LEU A 54 12.67 -11.82 -4.80
N ASP A 55 11.99 -12.76 -5.48
CA ASP A 55 12.58 -13.57 -6.56
C ASP A 55 12.73 -12.77 -7.87
N ALA A 56 11.84 -11.79 -8.10
CA ALA A 56 11.84 -11.00 -9.34
C ALA A 56 12.71 -9.74 -9.26
N THR A 57 12.91 -9.17 -8.06
CA THR A 57 13.69 -7.94 -7.92
C THR A 57 15.19 -8.17 -8.10
N ARG A 58 15.86 -7.19 -8.73
CA ARG A 58 17.32 -7.13 -8.82
C ARG A 58 18.00 -6.56 -7.56
N PHE A 59 17.22 -6.00 -6.62
CA PHE A 59 17.75 -5.34 -5.41
C PHE A 59 17.97 -6.36 -4.30
N GLU A 60 19.16 -6.34 -3.69
CA GLU A 60 19.45 -7.13 -2.50
C GLU A 60 18.99 -6.43 -1.23
N ARG A 61 19.19 -5.10 -1.14
CA ARG A 61 18.78 -4.24 -0.03
C ARG A 61 17.73 -3.24 -0.52
N ILE A 62 16.58 -3.23 0.11
CA ILE A 62 15.38 -2.60 -0.42
C ILE A 62 14.91 -1.49 0.52
N ALA A 63 14.61 -0.31 -0.03
CA ALA A 63 13.69 0.63 0.58
C ALA A 63 12.27 0.25 0.13
N LEU A 64 11.48 -0.33 1.02
CA LEU A 64 10.17 -0.91 0.72
C LEU A 64 9.05 0.02 1.15
N ALA A 65 8.21 0.44 0.22
CA ALA A 65 7.03 1.25 0.49
C ALA A 65 5.78 0.54 -0.03
N GLY A 66 4.71 0.52 0.74
CA GLY A 66 3.46 -0.10 0.33
C GLY A 66 2.24 0.67 0.76
N LEU A 67 1.23 0.74 -0.12
CA LEU A 67 -0.04 1.37 0.17
C LEU A 67 -1.13 0.31 0.41
N SER A 68 -1.91 0.46 1.47
CA SER A 68 -3.08 -0.39 1.77
C SER A 68 -2.71 -1.88 1.87
N MET A 69 -3.19 -2.73 0.96
CA MET A 69 -2.77 -4.13 0.84
C MET A 69 -1.24 -4.24 0.71
N GLY A 70 -0.63 -3.38 -0.11
CA GLY A 70 0.82 -3.31 -0.26
C GLY A 70 1.54 -2.93 1.04
N GLY A 71 0.96 -2.05 1.85
CA GLY A 71 1.49 -1.69 3.18
C GLY A 71 1.40 -2.86 4.17
N ALA A 72 0.29 -3.59 4.17
CA ALA A 72 0.15 -4.80 4.96
C ALA A 72 1.15 -5.90 4.52
N LEU A 73 1.37 -6.05 3.21
CA LEU A 73 2.42 -6.93 2.70
C LEU A 73 3.82 -6.47 3.11
N ALA A 74 4.10 -5.15 3.04
CA ALA A 74 5.39 -4.59 3.43
C ALA A 74 5.74 -4.85 4.90
N MET A 75 4.76 -4.72 5.82
CA MET A 75 4.93 -5.08 7.23
C MET A 75 5.31 -6.56 7.40
N ASN A 76 4.65 -7.46 6.69
CA ASN A 76 4.96 -8.88 6.72
C ASN A 76 6.32 -9.19 6.10
N MET A 77 6.70 -8.55 4.98
CA MET A 77 8.01 -8.72 4.36
C MET A 77 9.13 -8.24 5.28
N ALA A 78 8.96 -7.12 5.99
CA ALA A 78 9.93 -6.63 6.97
C ALA A 78 10.12 -7.61 8.14
N ARG A 79 9.06 -8.32 8.55
CA ARG A 79 9.13 -9.38 9.55
C ARG A 79 9.83 -10.65 9.04
N TRP A 80 9.45 -11.13 7.83
CA TRP A 80 9.94 -12.41 7.30
C TRP A 80 11.35 -12.32 6.72
N HIS A 81 11.72 -11.14 6.21
CA HIS A 81 12.98 -10.90 5.50
C HIS A 81 13.68 -9.62 5.97
N PRO A 82 13.89 -9.43 7.31
CA PRO A 82 14.42 -8.18 7.86
C PRO A 82 15.79 -7.80 7.28
N GLN A 83 16.58 -8.81 6.85
CA GLN A 83 17.90 -8.59 6.24
C GLN A 83 17.84 -7.99 4.82
N ARG A 84 16.66 -8.01 4.17
CA ARG A 84 16.45 -7.46 2.82
C ARG A 84 15.85 -6.04 2.86
N ILE A 85 15.18 -5.66 3.95
CA ILE A 85 14.44 -4.42 4.07
C ILE A 85 15.23 -3.42 4.92
N GLU A 86 15.88 -2.48 4.24
CA GLU A 86 16.70 -1.44 4.89
C GLU A 86 15.86 -0.27 5.41
N ARG A 87 14.73 0.00 4.74
CA ARG A 87 13.79 1.06 5.07
C ARG A 87 12.36 0.59 4.81
N LEU A 88 11.43 1.01 5.63
CA LEU A 88 10.01 0.65 5.52
C LEU A 88 9.13 1.90 5.45
N ALA A 89 8.22 1.97 4.48
CA ALA A 89 7.16 2.96 4.45
C ALA A 89 5.80 2.26 4.37
N ILE A 90 4.93 2.57 5.32
CA ILE A 90 3.57 2.04 5.45
C ILE A 90 2.62 3.19 5.17
N LEU A 91 1.91 3.12 4.02
CA LEU A 91 1.02 4.18 3.56
C LEU A 91 -0.43 3.67 3.60
N ASP A 92 -1.30 4.42 4.23
CA ASP A 92 -2.76 4.19 4.23
C ASP A 92 -3.12 2.71 4.47
N SER A 93 -2.59 2.09 5.53
CA SER A 93 -2.65 0.63 5.72
C SER A 93 -3.15 0.22 7.10
N ASN A 94 -3.52 -1.05 7.21
CA ASN A 94 -4.03 -1.65 8.44
C ASN A 94 -3.14 -2.81 8.89
N PRO A 95 -2.56 -2.77 10.12
CA PRO A 95 -1.70 -3.84 10.63
C PRO A 95 -2.48 -5.09 11.07
N ARG A 96 -3.82 -5.00 11.23
CA ARG A 96 -4.64 -6.08 11.78
C ARG A 96 -5.17 -6.99 10.69
N ALA A 97 -5.33 -8.26 11.05
CA ALA A 97 -6.10 -9.23 10.26
C ALA A 97 -7.56 -8.77 10.07
N ASP A 98 -8.18 -9.25 9.02
CA ASP A 98 -9.62 -9.00 8.83
C ASP A 98 -10.43 -9.75 9.89
N ASP A 99 -11.37 -9.07 10.52
CA ASP A 99 -12.41 -9.68 11.33
C ASP A 99 -13.48 -10.37 10.47
N ASP A 100 -14.44 -11.03 11.09
CA ASP A 100 -15.49 -11.76 10.38
C ASP A 100 -16.42 -10.84 9.57
N ALA A 101 -16.68 -9.62 10.06
CA ALA A 101 -17.50 -8.64 9.36
C ALA A 101 -16.81 -8.16 8.08
N ARG A 102 -15.51 -7.88 8.14
CA ARG A 102 -14.69 -7.52 6.97
C ARG A 102 -14.61 -8.67 5.97
N ARG A 103 -14.37 -9.90 6.44
CA ARG A 103 -14.36 -11.09 5.56
C ARG A 103 -15.70 -11.29 4.87
N GLN A 104 -16.82 -11.10 5.59
CA GLN A 104 -18.16 -11.20 4.99
C GLN A 104 -18.38 -10.11 3.94
N ASN A 105 -18.00 -8.87 4.22
CA ASN A 105 -18.10 -7.77 3.26
C ASN A 105 -17.27 -8.04 2.00
N ARG A 106 -16.03 -8.52 2.13
CA ARG A 106 -15.19 -8.88 0.99
C ARG A 106 -15.81 -9.97 0.12
N ARG A 107 -16.46 -10.98 0.73
CA ARG A 107 -17.15 -12.03 -0.03
C ARG A 107 -18.36 -11.48 -0.79
N ARG A 108 -19.10 -10.55 -0.18
CA ARG A 108 -20.19 -9.83 -0.85
C ARG A 108 -19.65 -9.02 -2.04
N GLN A 109 -18.65 -8.19 -1.81
CA GLN A 109 -18.00 -7.39 -2.85
C GLN A 109 -17.49 -8.24 -4.01
N LEU A 110 -16.92 -9.43 -3.72
CA LEU A 110 -16.49 -10.35 -4.77
C LEU A 110 -17.68 -10.90 -5.58
N ALA A 111 -18.79 -11.21 -4.93
CA ALA A 111 -20.01 -11.65 -5.63
C ALA A 111 -20.55 -10.54 -6.53
N ASP A 112 -20.59 -9.31 -6.04
CA ASP A 112 -21.00 -8.14 -6.82
C ASP A 112 -20.05 -7.89 -8.01
N ALA A 113 -18.75 -7.97 -7.78
CA ALA A 113 -17.75 -7.82 -8.85
C ALA A 113 -17.86 -8.92 -9.93
N ARG A 114 -18.23 -10.15 -9.56
CA ARG A 114 -18.49 -11.24 -10.52
C ARG A 114 -19.74 -11.02 -11.35
N GLN A 115 -20.74 -10.36 -10.77
CA GLN A 115 -22.01 -10.08 -11.45
C GLN A 115 -21.94 -8.83 -12.32
N PHE A 116 -21.32 -7.76 -11.82
CA PHE A 116 -21.38 -6.42 -12.42
C PHE A 116 -20.03 -5.92 -12.95
N GLY A 117 -18.93 -6.60 -12.64
CA GLY A 117 -17.56 -6.19 -12.96
C GLY A 117 -16.91 -5.36 -11.84
N VAL A 118 -15.56 -5.41 -11.79
CA VAL A 118 -14.76 -4.67 -10.80
C VAL A 118 -14.84 -3.16 -11.01
N GLY A 119 -14.99 -2.69 -12.25
CA GLY A 119 -15.14 -1.27 -12.56
C GLY A 119 -16.42 -0.69 -11.97
N GLN A 120 -17.55 -1.42 -12.07
CA GLN A 120 -18.82 -0.99 -11.47
C GLN A 120 -18.74 -0.98 -9.95
N LEU A 121 -18.16 -2.03 -9.32
CA LEU A 121 -17.93 -2.07 -7.88
C LEU A 121 -17.06 -0.89 -7.43
N THR A 122 -16.01 -0.57 -8.19
CA THR A 122 -15.12 0.56 -7.87
C THR A 122 -15.88 1.88 -7.94
N ARG A 123 -16.67 2.09 -8.99
CA ARG A 123 -17.50 3.30 -9.16
C ARG A 123 -18.51 3.49 -8.04
N ASP A 124 -19.24 2.43 -7.69
CA ASP A 124 -20.42 2.52 -6.82
C ASP A 124 -20.05 2.49 -5.34
N GLU A 125 -18.97 1.81 -4.98
CA GLU A 125 -18.61 1.54 -3.60
C GLU A 125 -17.18 1.94 -3.24
N LEU A 126 -16.15 1.39 -3.93
CA LEU A 126 -14.76 1.54 -3.47
C LEU A 126 -14.27 2.98 -3.56
N SER A 127 -14.59 3.70 -4.63
CA SER A 127 -14.16 5.10 -4.80
C SER A 127 -14.63 6.02 -3.67
N LYS A 128 -15.80 5.71 -3.08
CA LYS A 128 -16.38 6.50 -1.98
C LYS A 128 -15.59 6.41 -0.67
N VAL A 129 -14.86 5.32 -0.48
CA VAL A 129 -14.01 5.09 0.70
C VAL A 129 -12.52 5.23 0.40
N TYR A 130 -12.14 5.23 -0.89
CA TYR A 130 -10.78 5.42 -1.33
C TYR A 130 -10.38 6.89 -1.40
N LEU A 131 -11.30 7.76 -1.78
CA LEU A 131 -11.01 9.16 -2.02
C LEU A 131 -11.63 10.05 -0.93
N ALA A 132 -10.90 11.08 -0.54
CA ALA A 132 -11.46 12.14 0.30
C ALA A 132 -12.70 12.75 -0.39
N PRO A 133 -13.73 13.21 0.34
CA PRO A 133 -14.99 13.67 -0.25
C PRO A 133 -14.80 14.74 -1.34
N HIS A 134 -13.87 15.66 -1.16
CA HIS A 134 -13.60 16.73 -2.14
C HIS A 134 -12.76 16.27 -3.34
N ASN A 135 -12.12 15.10 -3.25
CA ASN A 135 -11.33 14.46 -4.33
C ASN A 135 -12.14 13.42 -5.12
N GLN A 136 -13.42 13.22 -4.80
CA GLN A 136 -14.31 12.31 -5.56
C GLN A 136 -14.74 12.96 -6.90
N THR A 137 -13.75 13.42 -7.66
CA THR A 137 -13.97 13.97 -9.01
C THR A 137 -14.09 12.84 -10.04
N PRO A 138 -14.76 13.06 -11.18
CA PRO A 138 -14.83 12.06 -12.24
C PRO A 138 -13.45 11.53 -12.65
N GLU A 139 -12.46 12.40 -12.74
CA GLU A 139 -11.08 12.07 -13.16
C GLU A 139 -10.41 11.11 -12.16
N MET A 140 -10.52 11.39 -10.86
CA MET A 140 -9.93 10.55 -9.81
C MET A 140 -10.64 9.20 -9.71
N ILE A 141 -11.97 9.19 -9.82
CA ILE A 141 -12.77 7.97 -9.87
C ILE A 141 -12.39 7.12 -11.09
N ASP A 142 -12.22 7.74 -12.26
CA ASP A 142 -11.83 7.03 -13.49
C ASP A 142 -10.42 6.43 -13.39
N ILE A 143 -9.48 7.06 -12.72
CA ILE A 143 -8.16 6.46 -12.44
C ILE A 143 -8.31 5.18 -11.62
N ALA A 144 -9.10 5.21 -10.54
CA ALA A 144 -9.34 4.02 -9.72
C ALA A 144 -10.04 2.90 -10.50
N ILE A 145 -11.02 3.24 -11.35
CA ILE A 145 -11.72 2.29 -12.22
C ILE A 145 -10.76 1.67 -13.24
N GLN A 146 -9.95 2.47 -13.92
CA GLN A 146 -8.98 1.96 -14.90
C GLN A 146 -7.96 1.00 -14.29
N MET A 147 -7.48 1.27 -13.08
CA MET A 147 -6.61 0.34 -12.34
C MET A 147 -7.34 -0.98 -12.06
N ALA A 148 -8.58 -0.90 -11.55
CA ALA A 148 -9.38 -2.07 -11.22
C ALA A 148 -9.72 -2.93 -12.46
N GLU A 149 -10.16 -2.32 -13.55
CA GLU A 149 -10.49 -3.02 -14.81
C GLU A 149 -9.26 -3.64 -15.45
N GLY A 150 -8.09 -3.01 -15.33
CA GLY A 150 -6.81 -3.57 -15.79
C GLY A 150 -6.43 -4.88 -15.10
N HIS A 151 -6.91 -5.09 -13.87
CA HIS A 151 -6.70 -6.33 -13.12
C HIS A 151 -7.80 -7.37 -13.36
N GLY A 152 -9.05 -6.95 -13.38
CA GLY A 152 -10.21 -7.82 -13.52
C GLY A 152 -10.57 -8.63 -12.26
N VAL A 153 -11.68 -9.38 -12.35
CA VAL A 153 -12.30 -10.05 -11.20
C VAL A 153 -11.47 -11.20 -10.63
N GLU A 154 -10.69 -11.89 -11.45
CA GLU A 154 -9.88 -13.04 -10.98
C GLU A 154 -8.65 -12.59 -10.18
N VAL A 155 -8.05 -11.45 -10.54
CA VAL A 155 -7.02 -10.82 -9.72
C VAL A 155 -7.62 -10.32 -8.41
N TYR A 156 -8.80 -9.68 -8.47
CA TYR A 156 -9.52 -9.25 -7.29
C TYR A 156 -9.78 -10.40 -6.32
N ALA A 157 -10.24 -11.56 -6.82
CA ALA A 157 -10.49 -12.74 -5.99
C ALA A 157 -9.22 -13.23 -5.28
N ARG A 158 -8.08 -13.29 -5.98
CA ARG A 158 -6.79 -13.68 -5.38
C ARG A 158 -6.33 -12.69 -4.32
N GLN A 159 -6.37 -11.40 -4.61
CA GLN A 159 -5.98 -10.36 -3.66
C GLN A 159 -6.88 -10.33 -2.42
N LEU A 160 -8.20 -10.54 -2.58
CA LEU A 160 -9.11 -10.70 -1.45
C LEU A 160 -8.78 -11.93 -0.60
N ASN A 161 -8.43 -13.06 -1.24
CA ASN A 161 -8.00 -14.24 -0.49
C ASN A 161 -6.75 -13.94 0.35
N ALA A 162 -5.75 -13.28 -0.23
CA ALA A 162 -4.54 -12.88 0.49
C ALA A 162 -4.86 -11.98 1.70
N LEU A 163 -5.76 -11.00 1.53
CA LEU A 163 -6.19 -10.12 2.63
C LEU A 163 -6.97 -10.87 3.72
N MET A 164 -7.90 -11.76 3.36
CA MET A 164 -8.73 -12.50 4.32
C MET A 164 -7.97 -13.58 5.10
N THR A 165 -6.85 -14.06 4.55
CA THR A 165 -6.03 -15.12 5.15
C THR A 165 -4.78 -14.61 5.87
N ARG A 166 -4.42 -13.32 5.69
CA ARG A 166 -3.25 -12.74 6.36
C ARG A 166 -3.40 -12.77 7.87
N GLY A 167 -2.28 -12.93 8.56
CA GLY A 167 -2.19 -12.78 10.00
C GLY A 167 -2.20 -11.32 10.45
N ASP A 168 -2.24 -11.13 11.76
CA ASP A 168 -2.06 -9.83 12.41
C ASP A 168 -0.56 -9.46 12.43
N SER A 169 -0.22 -8.20 12.19
CA SER A 169 1.15 -7.69 12.19
C SER A 169 1.47 -6.83 13.42
N ILE A 170 0.47 -6.45 14.22
CA ILE A 170 0.61 -5.44 15.28
C ILE A 170 1.66 -5.84 16.31
N ASP A 171 1.69 -7.11 16.73
CA ASP A 171 2.59 -7.62 17.77
C ASP A 171 4.06 -7.68 17.32
N HIS A 172 4.32 -7.49 16.04
CA HIS A 172 5.67 -7.60 15.44
C HIS A 172 6.23 -6.29 14.92
N LEU A 173 5.45 -5.20 14.94
CA LEU A 173 5.91 -3.91 14.44
C LEU A 173 7.13 -3.38 15.18
N GLY A 174 7.19 -3.60 16.50
CA GLY A 174 8.30 -3.20 17.35
C GLY A 174 9.63 -3.93 17.07
N ASP A 175 9.59 -5.08 16.40
CA ASP A 175 10.78 -5.86 16.05
C ASP A 175 11.60 -5.22 14.91
N TYR A 176 10.94 -4.40 14.07
CA TYR A 176 11.62 -3.72 12.97
C TYR A 176 12.26 -2.42 13.45
N THR A 177 13.59 -2.34 13.35
CA THR A 177 14.39 -1.21 13.83
C THR A 177 14.95 -0.30 12.73
N GLY A 178 14.65 -0.58 11.46
CA GLY A 178 15.05 0.28 10.35
C GLY A 178 14.28 1.62 10.33
N PRO A 179 14.76 2.62 9.57
CA PRO A 179 14.04 3.87 9.40
C PRO A 179 12.65 3.61 8.81
N THR A 180 11.61 4.04 9.51
CA THR A 180 10.22 3.83 9.11
C THR A 180 9.49 5.14 8.87
N LEU A 181 8.69 5.17 7.79
CA LEU A 181 7.66 6.17 7.55
C LEU A 181 6.30 5.50 7.72
N VAL A 182 5.47 6.04 8.59
CA VAL A 182 4.04 5.71 8.66
C VAL A 182 3.29 6.93 8.13
N LEU A 183 2.55 6.77 7.03
CA LEU A 183 1.86 7.86 6.35
C LEU A 183 0.38 7.51 6.18
N CYS A 184 -0.48 8.49 6.39
CA CYS A 184 -1.92 8.33 6.24
C CYS A 184 -2.55 9.62 5.73
N GLY A 185 -3.52 9.49 4.81
CA GLY A 185 -4.46 10.57 4.56
C GLY A 185 -5.29 10.87 5.81
N ALA A 186 -5.36 12.13 6.23
CA ALA A 186 -6.12 12.53 7.43
C ALA A 186 -7.64 12.29 7.27
N LEU A 187 -8.10 12.07 6.05
CA LEU A 187 -9.50 11.78 5.70
C LEU A 187 -9.68 10.31 5.23
N ASP A 188 -8.71 9.43 5.49
CA ASP A 188 -8.83 8.01 5.17
C ASP A 188 -9.93 7.36 6.02
N ALA A 189 -11.02 6.97 5.36
CA ALA A 189 -12.18 6.31 5.98
C ALA A 189 -12.05 4.78 6.01
N LEU A 190 -11.03 4.23 5.34
CA LEU A 190 -10.82 2.78 5.22
C LEU A 190 -9.74 2.27 6.18
N CYS A 191 -8.62 2.99 6.28
CA CYS A 191 -7.52 2.74 7.19
C CYS A 191 -7.31 3.98 8.07
N LEU A 192 -7.98 4.01 9.22
CA LEU A 192 -8.12 5.20 10.04
C LEU A 192 -6.79 5.78 10.53
N PRO A 193 -6.65 7.12 10.64
CA PRO A 193 -5.45 7.78 11.14
C PRO A 193 -4.97 7.26 12.50
N GLU A 194 -5.89 6.91 13.40
CA GLU A 194 -5.57 6.40 14.73
C GLU A 194 -4.78 5.07 14.68
N TRP A 195 -4.98 4.26 13.65
CA TRP A 195 -4.19 3.03 13.47
C TRP A 195 -2.76 3.33 13.03
N HIS A 196 -2.57 4.42 12.31
CA HIS A 196 -1.24 4.89 11.90
C HIS A 196 -0.49 5.54 13.06
N GLU A 197 -1.18 6.28 13.92
CA GLU A 197 -0.64 6.79 15.19
C GLU A 197 -0.18 5.64 16.09
N GLU A 198 -1.00 4.59 16.22
CA GLU A 198 -0.65 3.39 16.96
C GLU A 198 0.56 2.67 16.36
N MET A 199 0.58 2.42 15.04
CA MET A 199 1.74 1.81 14.36
C MET A 199 3.01 2.62 14.59
N ALA A 200 2.97 3.93 14.42
CA ALA A 200 4.12 4.80 14.64
C ALA A 200 4.59 4.77 16.10
N GLY A 201 3.68 4.66 17.06
CA GLY A 201 4.00 4.54 18.48
C GLY A 201 4.65 3.21 18.86
N LEU A 202 4.39 2.15 18.11
CA LEU A 202 4.96 0.82 18.35
C LEU A 202 6.35 0.63 17.70
N MET A 203 6.67 1.40 16.66
CA MET A 203 7.90 1.23 15.88
C MET A 203 8.99 2.21 16.34
N PRO A 204 10.17 1.73 16.78
CA PRO A 204 11.15 2.55 17.50
C PRO A 204 11.76 3.69 16.66
N ASN A 205 11.83 3.54 15.35
CA ASN A 205 12.42 4.53 14.43
C ASN A 205 11.41 5.06 13.40
N ALA A 206 10.13 5.08 13.76
CA ALA A 206 9.07 5.61 12.91
C ALA A 206 8.95 7.12 12.97
N THR A 207 8.59 7.71 11.84
CA THR A 207 7.99 9.05 11.75
C THR A 207 6.57 8.91 11.23
N LEU A 208 5.63 9.65 11.82
CA LEU A 208 4.26 9.74 11.36
C LEU A 208 4.09 10.97 10.47
N SER A 209 3.40 10.78 9.34
CA SER A 209 3.01 11.88 8.44
C SER A 209 1.52 11.76 8.14
N LEU A 210 0.72 12.72 8.60
CA LEU A 210 -0.70 12.82 8.27
C LEU A 210 -0.89 13.85 7.16
N ILE A 211 -1.47 13.43 6.02
CA ILE A 211 -1.68 14.25 4.83
C ILE A 211 -3.07 14.87 4.90
N ALA A 212 -3.14 16.16 5.18
CA ALA A 212 -4.36 16.87 5.63
C ALA A 212 -5.58 16.72 4.71
N ASN A 213 -5.38 16.72 3.38
CA ASN A 213 -6.47 16.73 2.40
C ASN A 213 -6.62 15.41 1.63
N ALA A 214 -5.93 14.34 2.05
CA ALA A 214 -5.99 13.05 1.38
C ALA A 214 -6.92 12.08 2.11
N GLY A 215 -7.56 11.20 1.33
CA GLY A 215 -8.20 9.98 1.77
C GLY A 215 -7.22 8.79 1.70
N HIS A 216 -7.73 7.64 1.29
CA HIS A 216 -6.99 6.37 1.26
C HIS A 216 -5.98 6.25 0.10
N LEU A 217 -6.16 7.00 -0.99
CA LEU A 217 -5.22 7.01 -2.11
C LEU A 217 -4.31 8.24 -2.05
N ALA A 218 -3.71 8.52 -0.88
CA ALA A 218 -2.94 9.73 -0.62
C ALA A 218 -1.86 10.00 -1.69
N THR A 219 -1.27 8.95 -2.28
CA THR A 219 -0.23 9.04 -3.31
C THR A 219 -0.67 9.78 -4.58
N ILE A 220 -1.95 9.71 -4.93
CA ILE A 220 -2.52 10.41 -6.09
C ILE A 220 -3.39 11.60 -5.70
N GLU A 221 -3.89 11.64 -4.46
CA GLU A 221 -4.72 12.75 -3.98
C GLU A 221 -3.89 13.99 -3.61
N GLU A 222 -2.75 13.78 -2.94
CA GLU A 222 -1.84 14.85 -2.47
C GLU A 222 -0.39 14.48 -2.77
N PRO A 223 -0.03 14.34 -4.06
CA PRO A 223 1.25 13.76 -4.47
C PRO A 223 2.47 14.56 -3.99
N GLU A 224 2.40 15.90 -3.93
CA GLU A 224 3.51 16.73 -3.50
C GLU A 224 3.85 16.50 -2.01
N ALA A 225 2.82 16.41 -1.16
CA ALA A 225 2.99 16.16 0.26
C ALA A 225 3.55 14.75 0.52
N VAL A 226 3.04 13.75 -0.20
CA VAL A 226 3.53 12.36 -0.12
C VAL A 226 4.97 12.28 -0.62
N ASN A 227 5.31 12.94 -1.73
CA ASN A 227 6.67 12.97 -2.27
C ASN A 227 7.66 13.60 -1.29
N ALA A 228 7.27 14.68 -0.60
CA ALA A 228 8.11 15.32 0.41
C ALA A 228 8.40 14.37 1.58
N ALA A 229 7.39 13.67 2.09
CA ALA A 229 7.54 12.69 3.17
C ALA A 229 8.43 11.50 2.76
N LEU A 230 8.24 10.96 1.56
CA LEU A 230 9.05 9.87 1.02
C LEU A 230 10.51 10.29 0.81
N LEU A 231 10.76 11.49 0.29
CA LEU A 231 12.12 12.02 0.10
C LEU A 231 12.85 12.21 1.44
N GLU A 232 12.16 12.68 2.48
CA GLU A 232 12.73 12.79 3.83
C GLU A 232 13.08 11.40 4.38
N TRP A 233 12.16 10.44 4.27
CA TRP A 233 12.38 9.07 4.72
C TRP A 233 13.55 8.40 3.99
N LEU A 234 13.68 8.56 2.67
CA LEU A 234 14.76 7.97 1.88
C LEU A 234 16.15 8.54 2.22
N ARG A 235 16.22 9.74 2.82
CA ARG A 235 17.47 10.40 3.23
C ARG A 235 17.92 10.05 4.65
N ARG A 236 17.07 9.49 5.48
CA ARG A 236 17.38 9.07 6.85
C ARG A 236 18.27 7.84 6.87
#